data_e23519a96ca629c212a2c3c75683484e
#
_entry.id   e23519a96ca629c212a2c3c75683484e
#
_cell.length_a   1.000
_cell.length_b   1.000
_cell.length_c   1.000
_cell.angle_alpha   90.00
_cell.angle_beta   90.00
_cell.angle_gamma   90.00
#
_symmetry.space_group_name_H-M   'P 1'
#
loop_
_entity.id
_entity.type
_entity.pdbx_description
1 polymer ?
#
loop_
_entity_poly.entity_id
_entity_poly.type
_entity_poly.pdbx_seq_one_letter_code
_entity_poly.pdbx_strand_id
1 'polypeptide(L)'
;MGKRHHPTKTELMGKKNAEKDEANKQVQLPFVMEMKRPRKSRVEIEFAGKTAIQVYDGSSGWKLRPFLNRNEVEPFTAEELKSEAAKSDLDGPLVDYAAKGTKVELEGSEPVEGRNAYKLKLTMKSGTVQHVWIDAENFLDVKVEGTPRRMDGKMHNVSIYQREFRPVQGVMIPFILETAVDGYPSTHKMIIEKAVVNPKLDDTVFAKIRQ
;
A
#
# COMPACT_ATOMS: atom_id res chain seq x y z
N MET A 1 -40.99 -45.52 -7.36
CA MET A 1 -40.22 -45.10 -8.54
C MET A 1 -39.91 -43.62 -8.39
N GLY A 2 -38.76 -43.28 -7.85
CA GLY A 2 -38.31 -41.90 -7.66
C GLY A 2 -37.69 -41.35 -8.94
N LYS A 3 -38.26 -40.31 -9.50
CA LYS A 3 -37.68 -39.59 -10.64
C LYS A 3 -36.43 -38.85 -10.17
N ARG A 4 -35.27 -39.22 -10.71
CA ARG A 4 -34.06 -38.45 -10.51
C ARG A 4 -34.20 -37.13 -11.28
N HIS A 5 -34.19 -36.04 -10.55
CA HIS A 5 -34.16 -34.70 -11.11
C HIS A 5 -32.71 -34.43 -11.61
N HIS A 6 -32.53 -34.27 -12.92
CA HIS A 6 -31.29 -33.81 -13.50
C HIS A 6 -31.34 -32.27 -13.52
N PRO A 7 -30.33 -31.57 -12.94
CA PRO A 7 -30.33 -30.12 -12.97
C PRO A 7 -30.23 -29.59 -14.41
N THR A 8 -30.94 -28.52 -14.69
CA THR A 8 -30.93 -27.87 -16.00
C THR A 8 -29.59 -27.13 -16.21
N LYS A 9 -29.22 -26.89 -17.48
CA LYS A 9 -28.01 -26.17 -17.86
C LYS A 9 -27.94 -24.77 -17.20
N THR A 10 -29.07 -24.15 -16.94
CA THR A 10 -29.22 -22.85 -16.28
C THR A 10 -28.89 -22.93 -14.78
N GLU A 11 -29.30 -24.00 -14.08
CA GLU A 11 -28.97 -24.22 -12.67
C GLU A 11 -27.46 -24.50 -12.47
N LEU A 12 -26.83 -25.21 -13.41
CA LEU A 12 -25.37 -25.45 -13.41
C LEU A 12 -24.58 -24.16 -13.72
N MET A 13 -25.10 -23.30 -14.60
CA MET A 13 -24.49 -21.98 -14.86
C MET A 13 -24.65 -21.03 -13.66
N GLY A 14 -25.80 -21.03 -12.99
CA GLY A 14 -26.02 -20.24 -11.78
C GLY A 14 -25.07 -20.63 -10.64
N LYS A 15 -24.87 -21.95 -10.42
CA LYS A 15 -23.89 -22.44 -9.42
C LYS A 15 -22.44 -22.08 -9.77
N LYS A 16 -22.04 -22.20 -11.04
CA LYS A 16 -20.67 -21.82 -11.47
C LYS A 16 -20.42 -20.31 -11.34
N ASN A 17 -21.42 -19.49 -11.57
CA ASN A 17 -21.29 -18.04 -11.38
C ASN A 17 -21.27 -17.66 -9.89
N ALA A 18 -22.07 -18.31 -9.04
CA ALA A 18 -22.01 -18.13 -7.58
C ALA A 18 -20.66 -18.56 -6.99
N GLU A 19 -20.09 -19.69 -7.44
CA GLU A 19 -18.75 -20.12 -7.03
C GLU A 19 -17.63 -19.17 -7.52
N LYS A 20 -17.76 -18.57 -8.72
CA LYS A 20 -16.84 -17.52 -9.19
C LYS A 20 -16.96 -16.23 -8.39
N ASP A 21 -18.18 -15.84 -8.01
CA ASP A 21 -18.43 -14.65 -7.18
C ASP A 21 -17.92 -14.84 -5.75
N GLU A 22 -17.98 -16.05 -5.19
CA GLU A 22 -17.39 -16.34 -3.86
C GLU A 22 -15.84 -16.35 -3.90
N ALA A 23 -15.23 -16.85 -4.96
CA ALA A 23 -13.77 -16.82 -5.14
C ALA A 23 -13.21 -15.40 -5.32
N ASN A 24 -14.06 -14.43 -5.66
CA ASN A 24 -13.69 -13.01 -5.85
C ASN A 24 -14.12 -12.09 -4.69
N LYS A 25 -14.59 -12.63 -3.57
CA LYS A 25 -14.86 -11.82 -2.38
C LYS A 25 -13.53 -11.27 -1.85
N GLN A 26 -13.27 -10.01 -2.13
CA GLN A 26 -12.17 -9.27 -1.50
C GLN A 26 -12.44 -9.20 0.00
N VAL A 27 -11.51 -9.71 0.80
CA VAL A 27 -11.56 -9.55 2.25
C VAL A 27 -11.21 -8.10 2.57
N GLN A 28 -12.12 -7.38 3.24
CA GLN A 28 -11.88 -6.04 3.74
C GLN A 28 -11.36 -6.14 5.18
N LEU A 29 -10.21 -5.53 5.42
CA LEU A 29 -9.60 -5.46 6.74
C LEU A 29 -9.57 -4.01 7.20
N PRO A 30 -10.32 -3.64 8.26
CA PRO A 30 -10.23 -2.32 8.88
C PRO A 30 -8.78 -2.05 9.31
N PHE A 31 -8.32 -0.83 9.08
CA PHE A 31 -6.98 -0.43 9.50
C PHE A 31 -6.95 1.00 10.06
N VAL A 32 -5.96 1.25 10.88
CA VAL A 32 -5.56 2.58 11.33
C VAL A 32 -4.08 2.75 11.02
N MET A 33 -3.71 3.87 10.42
CA MET A 33 -2.32 4.23 10.15
C MET A 33 -2.02 5.59 10.74
N GLU A 34 -0.98 5.67 11.55
CA GLU A 34 -0.46 6.89 12.14
C GLU A 34 0.98 7.08 11.68
N MET A 35 1.28 8.27 11.20
CA MET A 35 2.63 8.62 10.73
C MET A 35 3.07 9.95 11.33
N LYS A 36 4.34 10.04 11.71
CA LYS A 36 4.95 11.25 12.27
C LYS A 36 6.38 11.42 11.73
N ARG A 37 6.70 12.65 11.34
CA ARG A 37 8.09 12.97 10.96
C ARG A 37 9.06 12.75 12.14
N PRO A 38 10.32 12.37 11.86
CA PRO A 38 10.88 12.24 10.51
C PRO A 38 10.51 10.92 9.80
N ARG A 39 10.30 9.81 10.49
CA ARG A 39 10.03 8.48 9.90
C ARG A 39 9.39 7.53 10.90
N LYS A 40 8.40 7.99 11.63
CA LYS A 40 7.68 7.13 12.57
C LYS A 40 6.39 6.66 11.94
N SER A 41 6.06 5.40 12.15
CA SER A 41 4.81 4.80 11.65
C SER A 41 4.23 3.80 12.65
N ARG A 42 2.91 3.73 12.71
CA ARG A 42 2.14 2.70 13.39
C ARG A 42 0.99 2.28 12.49
N VAL A 43 0.85 0.99 12.28
CA VAL A 43 -0.24 0.41 11.50
C VAL A 43 -0.92 -0.65 12.34
N GLU A 44 -2.23 -0.55 12.45
CA GLU A 44 -3.10 -1.57 13.06
C GLU A 44 -4.05 -2.11 12.02
N ILE A 45 -4.20 -3.43 11.96
CA ILE A 45 -5.09 -4.11 11.03
C ILE A 45 -5.94 -5.10 11.83
N GLU A 46 -7.26 -5.00 11.69
CA GLU A 46 -8.19 -5.90 12.36
C GLU A 46 -8.57 -7.08 11.45
N PHE A 47 -8.50 -8.27 11.99
CA PHE A 47 -8.93 -9.50 11.32
C PHE A 47 -9.44 -10.51 12.33
N ALA A 48 -10.63 -11.06 12.12
CA ALA A 48 -11.24 -12.11 12.94
C ALA A 48 -11.22 -11.79 14.46
N GLY A 49 -11.52 -10.53 14.83
CA GLY A 49 -11.53 -10.09 16.23
C GLY A 49 -10.16 -9.95 16.89
N LYS A 50 -9.10 -10.01 16.11
CA LYS A 50 -7.71 -9.79 16.56
C LYS A 50 -7.10 -8.62 15.83
N THR A 51 -6.18 -7.90 16.47
CA THR A 51 -5.49 -6.75 15.91
C THR A 51 -4.02 -7.08 15.70
N ALA A 52 -3.57 -7.03 14.43
CA ALA A 52 -2.15 -7.02 14.10
C ALA A 52 -1.62 -5.59 14.22
N ILE A 53 -0.42 -5.45 14.74
CA ILE A 53 0.21 -4.15 14.97
C ILE A 53 1.63 -4.17 14.40
N GLN A 54 1.99 -3.12 13.68
CA GLN A 54 3.37 -2.83 13.30
C GLN A 54 3.71 -1.42 13.75
N VAL A 55 4.88 -1.26 14.37
CA VAL A 55 5.36 0.03 14.87
C VAL A 55 6.81 0.22 14.45
N TYR A 56 7.13 1.41 13.97
CA TYR A 56 8.48 1.84 13.66
C TYR A 56 8.73 3.23 14.26
N ASP A 57 9.77 3.38 15.07
CA ASP A 57 10.09 4.62 15.76
C ASP A 57 11.07 5.54 15.01
N GLY A 58 11.48 5.13 13.81
CA GLY A 58 12.50 5.80 13.00
C GLY A 58 13.85 5.09 12.99
N SER A 59 14.07 4.12 13.89
CA SER A 59 15.30 3.32 14.00
C SER A 59 15.03 1.85 14.26
N SER A 60 14.08 1.55 15.13
CA SER A 60 13.69 0.22 15.56
C SER A 60 12.23 -0.06 15.19
N GLY A 61 11.89 -1.31 15.00
CA GLY A 61 10.52 -1.71 14.69
C GLY A 61 10.10 -2.97 15.44
N TRP A 62 8.81 -3.06 15.70
CA TRP A 62 8.15 -4.18 16.37
C TRP A 62 6.86 -4.55 15.68
N LYS A 63 6.49 -5.83 15.78
CA LYS A 63 5.28 -6.39 15.19
C LYS A 63 4.60 -7.36 16.13
N LEU A 64 3.27 -7.38 16.09
CA LEU A 64 2.39 -8.33 16.72
C LEU A 64 1.46 -8.90 15.65
N ARG A 65 1.45 -10.23 15.46
CA ARG A 65 0.65 -10.90 14.40
C ARG A 65 -0.17 -12.06 14.98
N PRO A 66 -1.20 -11.78 15.78
CA PRO A 66 -1.93 -12.80 16.53
C PRO A 66 -2.69 -13.81 15.66
N PHE A 67 -3.06 -13.43 14.43
CA PHE A 67 -3.75 -14.34 13.49
C PHE A 67 -2.81 -15.35 12.79
N LEU A 68 -1.49 -15.21 12.94
CA LEU A 68 -0.50 -16.21 12.53
C LEU A 68 -0.07 -17.12 13.68
N ASN A 69 -0.87 -17.19 14.74
CA ASN A 69 -0.56 -17.88 16.01
C ASN A 69 0.72 -17.35 16.67
N ARG A 70 1.07 -16.08 16.43
CA ARG A 70 2.23 -15.37 16.99
C ARG A 70 1.72 -14.26 17.91
N ASN A 71 1.46 -14.62 19.15
CA ASN A 71 0.87 -13.72 20.15
C ASN A 71 1.93 -12.90 20.90
N GLU A 72 3.19 -13.03 20.54
CA GLU A 72 4.30 -12.29 21.15
C GLU A 72 4.72 -11.11 20.28
N VAL A 73 5.21 -10.05 20.90
CA VAL A 73 5.80 -8.91 20.22
C VAL A 73 7.20 -9.28 19.74
N GLU A 74 7.38 -9.31 18.43
CA GLU A 74 8.65 -9.62 17.77
C GLU A 74 9.32 -8.34 17.27
N PRO A 75 10.66 -8.20 17.34
CA PRO A 75 11.37 -7.12 16.66
C PRO A 75 11.32 -7.33 15.14
N PHE A 76 11.46 -6.25 14.39
CA PHE A 76 11.67 -6.33 12.95
C PHE A 76 13.02 -6.98 12.63
N THR A 77 13.05 -7.77 11.57
CA THR A 77 14.32 -8.23 10.97
C THR A 77 15.06 -7.06 10.30
N ALA A 78 16.32 -7.24 9.98
CA ALA A 78 17.11 -6.23 9.26
C ALA A 78 16.47 -5.85 7.90
N GLU A 79 15.88 -6.82 7.20
CA GLU A 79 15.19 -6.61 5.92
C GLU A 79 13.89 -5.82 6.12
N GLU A 80 13.10 -6.15 7.15
CA GLU A 80 11.89 -5.40 7.50
C GLU A 80 12.22 -3.96 7.91
N LEU A 81 13.28 -3.73 8.70
CA LEU A 81 13.74 -2.39 9.06
C LEU A 81 14.10 -1.57 7.82
N LYS A 82 14.86 -2.15 6.89
CA LYS A 82 15.24 -1.50 5.64
C LYS A 82 14.01 -1.14 4.79
N SER A 83 13.05 -2.06 4.69
CA SER A 83 11.81 -1.84 3.95
C SER A 83 10.96 -0.74 4.59
N GLU A 84 10.83 -0.75 5.92
CA GLU A 84 10.01 0.22 6.64
C GLU A 84 10.64 1.63 6.62
N ALA A 85 11.94 1.73 6.77
CA ALA A 85 12.66 3.01 6.66
C ALA A 85 12.43 3.72 5.32
N ALA A 86 12.25 2.95 4.24
CA ALA A 86 11.94 3.50 2.92
C ALA A 86 10.47 3.96 2.79
N LYS A 87 9.54 3.26 3.45
CA LYS A 87 8.09 3.54 3.36
C LYS A 87 7.62 4.64 4.32
N SER A 88 8.31 4.81 5.44
CA SER A 88 7.90 5.72 6.51
C SER A 88 8.27 7.18 6.27
N ASP A 89 8.81 7.52 5.10
CA ASP A 89 9.03 8.91 4.70
C ASP A 89 7.68 9.54 4.33
N LEU A 90 7.13 10.32 5.25
CA LEU A 90 5.83 10.98 5.09
C LEU A 90 5.82 12.00 3.95
N ASP A 91 6.97 12.61 3.68
CA ASP A 91 7.09 13.67 2.68
C ASP A 91 7.13 13.17 1.24
N GLY A 92 7.31 11.87 1.05
CA GLY A 92 7.45 11.28 -0.28
C GLY A 92 8.80 11.61 -0.96
N PRO A 93 9.06 11.03 -2.14
CA PRO A 93 10.38 11.09 -2.75
C PRO A 93 10.69 12.43 -3.44
N LEU A 94 9.68 13.22 -3.80
CA LEU A 94 9.84 14.48 -4.53
C LEU A 94 10.01 15.70 -3.62
N VAL A 95 9.51 15.65 -2.39
CA VAL A 95 9.67 16.76 -1.44
C VAL A 95 11.13 16.85 -1.01
N ASP A 96 11.73 18.03 -1.16
CA ASP A 96 13.13 18.29 -0.86
C ASP A 96 14.12 17.29 -1.51
N TYR A 97 13.78 16.82 -2.71
CA TYR A 97 14.52 15.76 -3.40
C TYR A 97 16.02 16.07 -3.54
N ALA A 98 16.38 17.32 -3.82
CA ALA A 98 17.78 17.73 -3.96
C ALA A 98 18.53 17.64 -2.62
N ALA A 99 17.92 18.06 -1.51
CA ALA A 99 18.47 17.94 -0.17
C ALA A 99 18.60 16.47 0.27
N LYS A 100 17.71 15.61 -0.20
CA LYS A 100 17.78 14.14 -0.01
C LYS A 100 18.85 13.48 -0.89
N GLY A 101 19.50 14.24 -1.79
CA GLY A 101 20.49 13.73 -2.74
C GLY A 101 19.88 12.92 -3.88
N THR A 102 18.61 13.14 -4.19
CA THR A 102 17.89 12.50 -5.29
C THR A 102 18.04 13.34 -6.56
N LYS A 103 18.41 12.70 -7.67
CA LYS A 103 18.39 13.29 -9.00
C LYS A 103 17.03 13.01 -9.65
N VAL A 104 16.39 14.01 -10.20
CA VAL A 104 15.11 13.91 -10.91
C VAL A 104 15.29 14.26 -12.38
N GLU A 105 14.85 13.39 -13.27
CA GLU A 105 14.94 13.53 -14.72
C GLU A 105 13.56 13.31 -15.36
N LEU A 106 13.16 14.18 -16.28
CA LEU A 106 11.96 13.97 -17.09
C LEU A 106 12.29 13.01 -18.24
N GLU A 107 11.64 11.85 -18.28
CA GLU A 107 11.79 10.86 -19.36
C GLU A 107 10.77 11.04 -20.51
N GLY A 108 9.74 11.85 -20.28
CA GLY A 108 8.69 12.11 -21.27
C GLY A 108 7.31 12.14 -20.65
N SER A 109 6.30 11.87 -21.44
CA SER A 109 4.91 11.76 -20.97
C SER A 109 4.24 10.53 -21.57
N GLU A 110 3.38 9.91 -20.79
CA GLU A 110 2.58 8.76 -21.21
C GLU A 110 1.23 8.76 -20.47
N PRO A 111 0.21 8.10 -21.02
CA PRO A 111 -1.09 8.05 -20.35
C PRO A 111 -1.03 7.13 -19.11
N VAL A 112 -1.60 7.61 -18.02
CA VAL A 112 -1.93 6.82 -16.84
C VAL A 112 -3.44 6.87 -16.66
N GLU A 113 -4.10 5.72 -16.74
CA GLU A 113 -5.55 5.61 -16.63
C GLU A 113 -6.33 6.59 -17.54
N GLY A 114 -5.84 6.79 -18.77
CA GLY A 114 -6.46 7.66 -19.77
C GLY A 114 -6.15 9.16 -19.63
N ARG A 115 -5.35 9.55 -18.64
CA ARG A 115 -4.90 10.94 -18.45
C ARG A 115 -3.43 11.07 -18.77
N ASN A 116 -3.03 12.16 -19.42
CA ASN A 116 -1.62 12.39 -19.71
C ASN A 116 -0.83 12.67 -18.43
N ALA A 117 0.31 12.02 -18.27
CA ALA A 117 1.17 12.17 -17.11
C ALA A 117 2.64 12.29 -17.52
N TYR A 118 3.38 13.15 -16.83
CA TYR A 118 4.83 13.25 -16.95
C TYR A 118 5.48 12.09 -16.21
N LYS A 119 6.36 11.35 -16.89
CA LYS A 119 7.15 10.29 -16.28
C LYS A 119 8.47 10.84 -15.78
N LEU A 120 8.68 10.80 -14.49
CA LEU A 120 9.91 11.23 -13.84
C LEU A 120 10.72 10.01 -13.40
N LYS A 121 12.02 10.02 -13.69
CA LYS A 121 12.98 9.09 -13.16
C LYS A 121 13.69 9.71 -11.98
N LEU A 122 13.63 9.06 -10.85
CA LEU A 122 14.31 9.43 -9.61
C LEU A 122 15.48 8.48 -9.38
N THR A 123 16.69 9.04 -9.30
CA THR A 123 17.88 8.30 -8.88
C THR A 123 18.24 8.76 -7.47
N MET A 124 18.02 7.91 -6.49
CA MET A 124 18.24 8.21 -5.08
C MET A 124 19.73 8.20 -4.74
N LYS A 125 20.13 8.82 -3.64
CA LYS A 125 21.50 8.81 -3.15
C LYS A 125 22.10 7.40 -2.99
N SER A 126 21.26 6.41 -2.70
CA SER A 126 21.63 4.99 -2.64
C SER A 126 21.96 4.35 -3.99
N GLY A 127 21.68 5.04 -5.11
CA GLY A 127 21.70 4.48 -6.47
C GLY A 127 20.41 3.78 -6.89
N THR A 128 19.43 3.65 -6.00
CA THR A 128 18.12 3.08 -6.33
C THR A 128 17.39 3.98 -7.32
N VAL A 129 16.83 3.38 -8.36
CA VAL A 129 16.00 4.08 -9.35
C VAL A 129 14.53 3.79 -9.09
N GLN A 130 13.70 4.81 -9.16
CA GLN A 130 12.25 4.74 -9.03
C GLN A 130 11.61 5.68 -10.04
N HIS A 131 10.44 5.32 -10.59
CA HIS A 131 9.67 6.21 -11.44
C HIS A 131 8.41 6.69 -10.73
N VAL A 132 8.06 7.95 -11.03
CA VAL A 132 6.84 8.60 -10.54
C VAL A 132 6.15 9.26 -11.74
N TRP A 133 4.84 9.12 -11.83
CA TRP A 133 4.02 9.73 -12.87
C TRP A 133 3.16 10.83 -12.26
N ILE A 134 3.36 12.03 -12.80
CA ILE A 134 2.69 13.25 -12.35
C ILE A 134 1.62 13.62 -13.38
N ASP A 135 0.39 13.75 -12.96
CA ASP A 135 -0.71 14.21 -13.81
C ASP A 135 -0.36 15.57 -14.45
N ALA A 136 -0.51 15.68 -15.78
CA ALA A 136 -0.09 16.87 -16.52
C ALA A 136 -0.96 18.11 -16.28
N GLU A 137 -2.16 17.94 -15.71
CA GLU A 137 -3.10 19.04 -15.46
C GLU A 137 -3.02 19.58 -14.03
N ASN A 138 -3.01 18.66 -13.03
CA ASN A 138 -3.10 19.05 -11.63
C ASN A 138 -1.82 18.81 -10.84
N PHE A 139 -0.80 18.22 -11.46
CA PHE A 139 0.53 17.94 -10.90
C PHE A 139 0.53 17.04 -9.66
N LEU A 140 -0.50 16.21 -9.51
CA LEU A 140 -0.54 15.18 -8.47
C LEU A 140 0.15 13.91 -8.95
N ASP A 141 0.79 13.19 -8.03
CA ASP A 141 1.43 11.91 -8.30
C ASP A 141 0.36 10.80 -8.39
N VAL A 142 0.04 10.40 -9.62
CA VAL A 142 -1.04 9.44 -9.90
C VAL A 142 -0.57 8.00 -9.95
N LYS A 143 0.73 7.76 -10.13
CA LYS A 143 1.33 6.44 -10.13
C LYS A 143 2.77 6.53 -9.63
N VAL A 144 3.18 5.55 -8.82
CA VAL A 144 4.54 5.42 -8.31
C VAL A 144 5.01 3.97 -8.50
N GLU A 145 6.25 3.77 -8.89
CA GLU A 145 6.89 2.45 -8.82
C GLU A 145 7.11 2.04 -7.38
N GLY A 146 6.61 0.87 -7.02
CA GLY A 146 6.88 0.25 -5.73
C GLY A 146 8.18 -0.59 -5.74
N THR A 147 8.57 -1.07 -4.58
CA THR A 147 9.67 -2.03 -4.47
C THR A 147 9.30 -3.32 -5.18
N PRO A 148 10.13 -3.82 -6.12
CA PRO A 148 9.88 -5.09 -6.80
C PRO A 148 9.68 -6.24 -5.81
N ARG A 149 8.79 -7.17 -6.11
CA ARG A 149 8.48 -8.33 -5.27
C ARG A 149 8.98 -9.61 -5.90
N ARG A 150 9.56 -10.47 -5.08
CA ARG A 150 9.90 -11.84 -5.52
C ARG A 150 8.66 -12.73 -5.36
N MET A 151 8.15 -13.23 -6.48
CA MET A 151 7.03 -14.19 -6.54
C MET A 151 7.38 -15.26 -7.58
N ASP A 152 7.04 -16.53 -7.31
CA ASP A 152 7.34 -17.66 -8.20
C ASP A 152 8.82 -17.74 -8.63
N GLY A 153 9.74 -17.39 -7.73
CA GLY A 153 11.18 -17.38 -7.96
C GLY A 153 11.70 -16.23 -8.83
N LYS A 154 10.83 -15.34 -9.32
CA LYS A 154 11.18 -14.19 -10.18
C LYS A 154 10.88 -12.85 -9.47
N MET A 155 11.57 -11.81 -9.93
CA MET A 155 11.27 -10.44 -9.51
C MET A 155 10.19 -9.86 -10.44
N HIS A 156 9.18 -9.24 -9.83
CA HIS A 156 8.08 -8.58 -10.53
C HIS A 156 8.03 -7.11 -10.17
N ASN A 157 7.77 -6.26 -11.16
CA ASN A 157 7.58 -4.85 -10.92
C ASN A 157 6.28 -4.62 -10.16
N VAL A 158 6.26 -3.56 -9.38
CA VAL A 158 5.13 -3.13 -8.58
C VAL A 158 4.74 -1.73 -8.99
N SER A 159 3.47 -1.50 -9.24
CA SER A 159 2.90 -0.18 -9.47
C SER A 159 1.90 0.16 -8.38
N ILE A 160 1.95 1.39 -7.88
CA ILE A 160 1.01 1.91 -6.89
C ILE A 160 0.26 3.06 -7.56
N TYR A 161 -1.03 2.87 -7.78
CA TYR A 161 -1.92 3.89 -8.33
C TYR A 161 -2.56 4.67 -7.20
N GLN A 162 -2.59 5.99 -7.34
CA GLN A 162 -3.16 6.93 -6.38
C GLN A 162 -4.37 7.61 -7.01
N ARG A 163 -5.52 7.52 -6.35
CA ARG A 163 -6.79 8.02 -6.88
C ARG A 163 -7.61 8.73 -5.82
N GLU A 164 -8.68 9.38 -6.24
CA GLU A 164 -9.62 10.09 -5.38
C GLU A 164 -8.93 11.07 -4.43
N PHE A 165 -8.12 11.95 -5.01
CA PHE A 165 -7.49 13.01 -4.23
C PHE A 165 -8.52 13.96 -3.65
N ARG A 166 -8.43 14.21 -2.35
CA ARG A 166 -9.30 15.11 -1.60
C ARG A 166 -8.47 16.11 -0.80
N PRO A 167 -8.91 17.38 -0.72
CA PRO A 167 -8.24 18.36 0.13
C PRO A 167 -8.52 18.07 1.60
N VAL A 168 -7.49 17.92 2.41
CA VAL A 168 -7.56 17.77 3.85
C VAL A 168 -6.62 18.79 4.48
N GLN A 169 -7.18 19.82 5.13
CA GLN A 169 -6.41 20.89 5.78
C GLN A 169 -5.32 21.50 4.88
N GLY A 170 -5.64 21.73 3.60
CA GLY A 170 -4.73 22.34 2.62
C GLY A 170 -3.76 21.37 1.93
N VAL A 171 -3.81 20.09 2.22
CA VAL A 171 -3.01 19.05 1.55
C VAL A 171 -3.91 18.14 0.71
N MET A 172 -3.51 17.85 -0.52
CA MET A 172 -4.21 16.88 -1.37
C MET A 172 -3.76 15.47 -0.99
N ILE A 173 -4.70 14.65 -0.52
CA ILE A 173 -4.43 13.28 -0.07
C ILE A 173 -5.19 12.29 -0.98
N PRO A 174 -4.52 11.27 -1.53
CA PRO A 174 -5.22 10.20 -2.24
C PRO A 174 -6.02 9.35 -1.24
N PHE A 175 -7.29 9.11 -1.53
CA PHE A 175 -8.16 8.28 -0.69
C PHE A 175 -8.23 6.83 -1.16
N ILE A 176 -7.67 6.53 -2.33
CA ILE A 176 -7.49 5.16 -2.82
C ILE A 176 -6.04 4.97 -3.28
N LEU A 177 -5.37 3.97 -2.70
CA LEU A 177 -4.08 3.48 -3.17
C LEU A 177 -4.25 2.02 -3.61
N GLU A 178 -3.91 1.72 -4.86
CA GLU A 178 -4.01 0.36 -5.39
C GLU A 178 -2.66 -0.14 -5.86
N THR A 179 -2.20 -1.21 -5.22
CA THR A 179 -0.94 -1.86 -5.55
C THR A 179 -1.19 -3.01 -6.50
N ALA A 180 -0.57 -2.95 -7.67
CA ALA A 180 -0.57 -4.00 -8.69
C ALA A 180 0.83 -4.59 -8.85
N VAL A 181 0.91 -5.89 -9.10
CA VAL A 181 2.16 -6.62 -9.37
C VAL A 181 2.08 -7.16 -10.79
N ASP A 182 3.10 -6.90 -11.61
CA ASP A 182 3.13 -7.33 -13.00
C ASP A 182 2.99 -8.85 -13.11
N GLY A 183 2.09 -9.28 -14.00
CA GLY A 183 1.78 -10.70 -14.21
C GLY A 183 0.74 -11.30 -13.24
N TYR A 184 0.23 -10.54 -12.29
CA TYR A 184 -0.79 -10.99 -11.34
C TYR A 184 -2.06 -10.14 -11.48
N PRO A 185 -3.23 -10.77 -11.70
CA PRO A 185 -4.49 -10.03 -11.89
C PRO A 185 -5.06 -9.46 -10.57
N SER A 186 -4.65 -10.03 -9.43
CA SER A 186 -5.12 -9.56 -8.12
C SER A 186 -4.35 -8.34 -7.67
N THR A 187 -5.06 -7.31 -7.22
CA THR A 187 -4.49 -6.10 -6.67
C THR A 187 -4.76 -5.99 -5.17
N HIS A 188 -3.93 -5.22 -4.47
CA HIS A 188 -4.17 -4.84 -3.09
C HIS A 188 -4.63 -3.38 -3.05
N LYS A 189 -5.83 -3.14 -2.56
CA LYS A 189 -6.43 -1.80 -2.49
C LYS A 189 -6.53 -1.33 -1.04
N MET A 190 -6.00 -0.14 -0.78
CA MET A 190 -6.19 0.59 0.46
C MET A 190 -7.21 1.71 0.22
N ILE A 191 -8.32 1.69 0.94
CA ILE A 191 -9.36 2.72 0.88
C ILE A 191 -9.33 3.49 2.19
N ILE A 192 -9.05 4.78 2.09
CA ILE A 192 -8.99 5.69 3.24
C ILE A 192 -10.38 6.30 3.42
N GLU A 193 -11.00 6.09 4.59
CA GLU A 193 -12.30 6.68 4.91
C GLU A 193 -12.15 8.08 5.51
N LYS A 194 -11.10 8.27 6.33
CA LYS A 194 -10.83 9.52 7.02
C LYS A 194 -9.33 9.76 7.11
N ALA A 195 -8.90 10.99 6.82
CA ALA A 195 -7.54 11.46 7.02
C ALA A 195 -7.53 12.69 7.93
N VAL A 196 -6.51 12.82 8.77
CA VAL A 196 -6.28 13.98 9.64
C VAL A 196 -4.83 14.42 9.46
N VAL A 197 -4.61 15.68 9.15
CA VAL A 197 -3.28 16.28 9.01
C VAL A 197 -2.89 16.97 10.32
N ASN A 198 -1.63 16.82 10.71
CA ASN A 198 -1.06 17.37 11.93
C ASN A 198 -1.85 17.02 13.22
N PRO A 199 -2.26 15.75 13.42
CA PRO A 199 -2.85 15.36 14.70
C PRO A 199 -1.80 15.48 15.82
N LYS A 200 -2.27 15.66 17.05
CA LYS A 200 -1.40 15.59 18.23
C LYS A 200 -1.09 14.11 18.50
N LEU A 201 0.08 13.65 18.10
CA LEU A 201 0.57 12.28 18.35
C LEU A 201 1.73 12.34 19.33
N ASP A 202 1.56 11.70 20.48
CA ASP A 202 2.63 11.49 21.45
C ASP A 202 3.64 10.46 20.90
N ASP A 203 4.92 10.59 21.22
CA ASP A 203 5.94 9.67 20.76
C ASP A 203 5.76 8.24 21.31
N THR A 204 5.05 8.09 22.42
CA THR A 204 4.68 6.78 22.99
C THR A 204 3.82 5.94 22.06
N VAL A 205 3.09 6.55 21.13
CA VAL A 205 2.32 5.86 20.08
C VAL A 205 3.24 4.98 19.23
N PHE A 206 4.46 5.42 19.02
CA PHE A 206 5.48 4.75 18.19
C PHE A 206 6.50 3.94 19.01
N ALA A 207 6.27 3.78 20.29
CA ALA A 207 7.12 2.96 21.16
C ALA A 207 6.85 1.46 20.96
N LYS A 208 7.74 0.63 21.51
CA LYS A 208 7.55 -0.83 21.54
C LYS A 208 6.16 -1.17 22.10
N ILE A 209 5.48 -2.08 21.39
CA ILE A 209 4.15 -2.57 21.77
C ILE A 209 4.23 -3.18 23.19
N ARG A 210 3.37 -2.70 24.06
CA ARG A 210 3.19 -3.27 25.41
C ARG A 210 2.09 -4.33 25.36
N GLN A 211 2.35 -5.48 25.92
CA GLN A 211 1.35 -6.53 26.16
C GLN A 211 0.66 -6.29 27.50
#